data_d61cd39bdebad77d02d10142fed7d177
#
_entry.id   d61cd39bdebad77d02d10142fed7d177
#
_cell.length_a   1.000
_cell.length_b   1.000
_cell.length_c   1.000
_cell.angle_alpha   90.00
_cell.angle_beta   90.00
_cell.angle_gamma   90.00
#
_symmetry.space_group_name_H-M   'P 1'
#
loop_
_entity.id
_entity.type
_entity.pdbx_description
1 polymer ?
#
loop_
_entity_poly.entity_id
_entity_poly.type
_entity_poly.pdbx_seq_one_letter_code
_entity_poly.pdbx_strand_id
1 'polypeptide(L)'
;MTRTEGLRERRRRQTHREIQEAALRLARERGFAKVTVEMISAEAGVSTRTFFNYFPSKEAAVIAMPPMPPDDDVAAFTAAGPAEPGDVLLDLVGLLLRDMARHPPERGGLHAMFALGKEHPGVLAAMLAGFEGFQRQLAVTVAARTGDQPQDEMPRLIAGLAMAVVRTGMENFTTGEDDDPVPYVERAVTTLRALLAR
;
A
#
# COMPACT_ATOMS: atom_id res chain seq x y z
N MET A 1 24.46 8.29 -7.80
CA MET A 1 24.52 9.01 -6.50
C MET A 1 23.18 8.87 -5.83
N THR A 2 23.06 7.95 -4.88
CA THR A 2 21.83 7.71 -4.10
C THR A 2 21.62 8.90 -3.17
N ARG A 3 20.70 9.79 -3.52
CA ARG A 3 20.23 10.85 -2.61
C ARG A 3 19.46 10.19 -1.48
N THR A 4 20.03 10.21 -0.31
CA THR A 4 19.49 9.65 0.92
C THR A 4 18.12 10.30 1.20
N GLU A 5 17.09 9.47 1.35
CA GLU A 5 15.77 9.89 1.86
C GLU A 5 15.95 10.85 3.03
N GLY A 6 15.34 12.05 2.96
CA GLY A 6 15.55 13.08 3.96
C GLY A 6 15.17 12.60 5.36
N LEU A 7 15.93 12.98 6.38
CA LEU A 7 15.66 12.64 7.79
C LEU A 7 14.20 12.88 8.21
N ARG A 8 13.57 13.89 7.62
CA ARG A 8 12.15 14.26 7.88
C ARG A 8 11.21 13.19 7.34
N GLU A 9 11.46 12.67 6.14
CA GLU A 9 10.62 11.63 5.53
C GLU A 9 10.80 10.29 6.23
N ARG A 10 12.02 9.92 6.62
CA ARG A 10 12.25 8.72 7.44
C ARG A 10 11.54 8.79 8.78
N ARG A 11 11.58 9.93 9.47
CA ARG A 11 10.85 10.14 10.73
C ARG A 11 9.33 10.04 10.51
N ARG A 12 8.82 10.61 9.42
CA ARG A 12 7.40 10.53 9.07
C ARG A 12 6.95 9.08 8.88
N ARG A 13 7.70 8.30 8.09
CA ARG A 13 7.41 6.88 7.87
C ARG A 13 7.56 6.04 9.14
N GLN A 14 8.53 6.36 9.96
CA GLN A 14 8.73 5.69 11.25
C GLN A 14 7.53 5.93 12.18
N THR A 15 7.12 7.19 12.38
CA THR A 15 5.96 7.51 13.22
C THR A 15 4.67 6.89 12.68
N HIS A 16 4.49 6.87 11.34
CA HIS A 16 3.34 6.20 10.71
C HIS A 16 3.30 4.71 11.10
N ARG A 17 4.45 4.01 10.99
CA ARG A 17 4.56 2.59 11.37
C ARG A 17 4.30 2.37 12.87
N GLU A 18 4.90 3.17 13.74
CA GLU A 18 4.71 3.07 15.19
C GLU A 18 3.25 3.19 15.60
N ILE A 19 2.51 4.14 15.00
CA ILE A 19 1.06 4.28 15.26
C ILE A 19 0.29 3.06 14.76
N GLN A 20 0.61 2.55 13.58
CA GLN A 20 -0.05 1.40 12.98
C GLN A 20 0.20 0.11 13.77
N GLU A 21 1.45 -0.16 14.16
CA GLU A 21 1.82 -1.30 14.99
C GLU A 21 1.12 -1.25 16.36
N ALA A 22 1.06 -0.07 16.99
CA ALA A 22 0.33 0.13 18.22
C ALA A 22 -1.17 -0.17 18.07
N ALA A 23 -1.79 0.31 16.97
CA ALA A 23 -3.21 0.08 16.69
C ALA A 23 -3.51 -1.42 16.50
N LEU A 24 -2.70 -2.12 15.69
CA LEU A 24 -2.85 -3.55 15.44
C LEU A 24 -2.60 -4.39 16.70
N ARG A 25 -1.59 -4.06 17.49
CA ARG A 25 -1.28 -4.75 18.75
C ARG A 25 -2.44 -4.61 19.73
N LEU A 26 -2.93 -3.39 19.98
CA LEU A 26 -4.06 -3.14 20.88
C LEU A 26 -5.34 -3.82 20.38
N ALA A 27 -5.60 -3.83 19.07
CA ALA A 27 -6.75 -4.52 18.49
C ALA A 27 -6.72 -6.03 18.77
N ARG A 28 -5.53 -6.67 18.68
CA ARG A 28 -5.34 -8.10 19.00
C ARG A 28 -5.51 -8.38 20.50
N GLU A 29 -4.93 -7.55 21.37
CA GLU A 29 -4.92 -7.78 22.82
C GLU A 29 -6.25 -7.49 23.49
N ARG A 30 -6.96 -6.45 23.06
CA ARG A 30 -8.14 -5.90 23.75
C ARG A 30 -9.44 -6.03 22.97
N GLY A 31 -9.36 -6.44 21.72
CA GLY A 31 -10.47 -6.39 20.77
C GLY A 31 -10.66 -4.98 20.18
N PHE A 32 -10.77 -4.87 18.87
CA PHE A 32 -10.80 -3.58 18.14
C PHE A 32 -11.89 -2.62 18.60
N ALA A 33 -13.08 -3.15 18.99
CA ALA A 33 -14.19 -2.32 19.46
C ALA A 33 -13.85 -1.49 20.74
N LYS A 34 -12.94 -1.99 21.58
CA LYS A 34 -12.53 -1.34 22.83
C LYS A 34 -11.33 -0.41 22.67
N VAL A 35 -10.68 -0.42 21.50
CA VAL A 35 -9.52 0.44 21.25
C VAL A 35 -9.97 1.85 20.92
N THR A 36 -9.31 2.85 21.51
CA THR A 36 -9.54 4.28 21.27
C THR A 36 -8.29 4.94 20.68
N VAL A 37 -8.48 6.12 20.06
CA VAL A 37 -7.36 6.91 19.52
C VAL A 37 -6.38 7.31 20.61
N GLU A 38 -6.88 7.62 21.83
CA GLU A 38 -6.06 7.97 22.98
C GLU A 38 -5.15 6.81 23.40
N MET A 39 -5.69 5.58 23.39
CA MET A 39 -4.92 4.37 23.69
C MET A 39 -3.83 4.13 22.66
N ILE A 40 -4.16 4.26 21.36
CA ILE A 40 -3.19 4.10 20.28
C ILE A 40 -2.10 5.16 20.38
N SER A 41 -2.49 6.42 20.62
CA SER A 41 -1.56 7.53 20.75
C SER A 41 -0.59 7.35 21.91
N ALA A 42 -1.11 6.96 23.09
CA ALA A 42 -0.29 6.69 24.28
C ALA A 42 0.70 5.54 24.04
N GLU A 43 0.24 4.46 23.40
CA GLU A 43 1.05 3.29 23.10
C GLU A 43 2.16 3.59 22.06
N ALA A 44 1.86 4.45 21.08
CA ALA A 44 2.82 4.89 20.07
C ALA A 44 3.71 6.06 20.54
N GLY A 45 3.52 6.58 21.76
CA GLY A 45 4.30 7.70 22.31
C GLY A 45 4.04 9.03 21.58
N VAL A 46 2.86 9.23 21.03
CA VAL A 46 2.48 10.45 20.29
C VAL A 46 1.26 11.13 20.90
N SER A 47 1.03 12.41 20.58
CA SER A 47 -0.22 13.08 20.92
C SER A 47 -1.38 12.63 20.03
N THR A 48 -2.63 12.76 20.48
CA THR A 48 -3.82 12.54 19.65
C THR A 48 -3.85 13.47 18.43
N ARG A 49 -3.36 14.71 18.57
CA ARG A 49 -3.17 15.63 17.46
C ARG A 49 -2.16 15.08 16.43
N THR A 50 -1.07 14.48 16.91
CA THR A 50 -0.10 13.83 16.03
C THR A 50 -0.72 12.63 15.32
N PHE A 51 -1.50 11.80 16.04
CA PHE A 51 -2.24 10.70 15.43
C PHE A 51 -3.09 11.17 14.26
N PHE A 52 -3.93 12.20 14.44
CA PHE A 52 -4.80 12.73 13.38
C PHE A 52 -4.07 13.38 12.22
N ASN A 53 -2.80 13.73 12.36
CA ASN A 53 -1.96 14.16 11.23
C ASN A 53 -1.55 12.98 10.31
N TYR A 54 -1.64 11.74 10.80
CA TYR A 54 -1.28 10.52 10.06
C TYR A 54 -2.50 9.71 9.64
N PHE A 55 -3.49 9.60 10.50
CA PHE A 55 -4.67 8.75 10.29
C PHE A 55 -5.95 9.50 10.63
N PRO A 56 -6.97 9.48 9.74
CA PRO A 56 -8.24 10.17 9.99
C PRO A 56 -9.08 9.47 11.08
N SER A 57 -8.83 8.19 11.36
CA SER A 57 -9.57 7.40 12.36
C SER A 57 -8.76 6.17 12.82
N LYS A 58 -9.23 5.49 13.88
CA LYS A 58 -8.62 4.23 14.35
C LYS A 58 -8.78 3.10 13.32
N GLU A 59 -9.87 3.13 12.56
CA GLU A 59 -10.12 2.19 11.46
C GLU A 59 -9.03 2.32 10.39
N ALA A 60 -8.67 3.54 10.02
CA ALA A 60 -7.58 3.79 9.08
C ALA A 60 -6.21 3.36 9.64
N ALA A 61 -5.99 3.48 10.94
CA ALA A 61 -4.72 3.13 11.57
C ALA A 61 -4.43 1.61 11.60
N VAL A 62 -5.45 0.75 11.55
CA VAL A 62 -5.26 -0.71 11.48
C VAL A 62 -5.12 -1.24 10.06
N ILE A 63 -5.14 -0.36 9.05
CA ILE A 63 -5.04 -0.74 7.64
C ILE A 63 -3.59 -0.60 7.17
N ALA A 64 -2.99 -1.75 6.80
CA ALA A 64 -1.63 -1.81 6.29
C ALA A 64 -1.57 -1.40 4.81
N MET A 65 -1.93 -0.13 4.50
CA MET A 65 -1.69 0.42 3.18
C MET A 65 -0.22 0.83 3.06
N PRO A 66 0.49 0.38 2.03
CA PRO A 66 1.84 0.84 1.80
C PRO A 66 1.83 2.34 1.48
N PRO A 67 2.83 3.11 1.92
CA PRO A 67 3.05 4.45 1.39
C PRO A 67 3.37 4.38 -0.10
N MET A 68 3.26 5.49 -0.82
CA MET A 68 3.77 5.56 -2.19
C MET A 68 5.27 5.24 -2.22
N PRO A 69 5.75 4.61 -3.29
CA PRO A 69 7.19 4.39 -3.49
C PRO A 69 7.98 5.70 -3.36
N PRO A 70 9.28 5.64 -3.03
CA PRO A 70 10.14 6.82 -2.92
C PRO A 70 10.09 7.72 -4.16
N ASP A 71 10.17 9.05 -3.95
CA ASP A 71 10.08 10.04 -5.02
C ASP A 71 11.11 9.79 -6.15
N ASP A 72 12.33 9.34 -5.82
CA ASP A 72 13.36 9.03 -6.81
C ASP A 72 12.97 7.83 -7.70
N ASP A 73 12.28 6.83 -7.16
CA ASP A 73 11.79 5.67 -7.91
C ASP A 73 10.58 6.07 -8.79
N VAL A 74 9.69 6.90 -8.26
CA VAL A 74 8.56 7.47 -9.01
C VAL A 74 9.08 8.36 -10.13
N ALA A 75 10.09 9.20 -9.87
CA ALA A 75 10.72 10.04 -10.88
C ALA A 75 11.40 9.20 -11.98
N ALA A 76 12.08 8.11 -11.63
CA ALA A 76 12.68 7.20 -12.60
C ALA A 76 11.62 6.51 -13.47
N PHE A 77 10.50 6.07 -12.89
CA PHE A 77 9.36 5.52 -13.62
C PHE A 77 8.78 6.55 -14.61
N THR A 78 8.58 7.78 -14.17
CA THR A 78 8.03 8.86 -14.99
C THR A 78 8.98 9.27 -16.12
N ALA A 79 10.27 9.35 -15.83
CA ALA A 79 11.31 9.73 -16.81
C ALA A 79 11.52 8.70 -17.92
N ALA A 80 11.05 7.45 -17.76
CA ALA A 80 11.09 6.44 -18.80
C ALA A 80 10.21 6.82 -20.03
N GLY A 81 9.27 7.76 -19.84
CA GLY A 81 8.42 8.28 -20.92
C GLY A 81 7.34 7.31 -21.41
N PRO A 82 6.57 7.73 -22.42
CA PRO A 82 5.49 6.93 -22.99
C PRO A 82 5.99 5.60 -23.56
N ALA A 83 5.19 4.55 -23.39
CA ALA A 83 5.43 3.20 -23.93
C ALA A 83 4.07 2.52 -24.19
N GLU A 84 4.08 1.30 -24.73
CA GLU A 84 2.86 0.52 -24.88
C GLU A 84 2.19 0.30 -23.51
N PRO A 85 0.84 0.37 -23.40
CA PRO A 85 0.14 0.28 -22.12
C PRO A 85 0.49 -0.94 -21.28
N GLY A 86 0.75 -2.08 -21.93
CA GLY A 86 1.20 -3.31 -21.26
C GLY A 86 2.57 -3.17 -20.60
N ASP A 87 3.50 -2.47 -21.23
CA ASP A 87 4.84 -2.22 -20.70
C ASP A 87 4.76 -1.23 -19.53
N VAL A 88 3.95 -0.18 -19.65
CA VAL A 88 3.70 0.77 -18.53
C VAL A 88 3.12 0.06 -17.33
N LEU A 89 2.17 -0.87 -17.54
CA LEU A 89 1.60 -1.69 -16.45
C LEU A 89 2.67 -2.55 -15.77
N LEU A 90 3.49 -3.24 -16.55
CA LEU A 90 4.54 -4.12 -16.01
C LEU A 90 5.62 -3.32 -15.26
N ASP A 91 5.99 -2.16 -15.78
CA ASP A 91 6.94 -1.26 -15.12
C ASP A 91 6.37 -0.70 -13.81
N LEU A 92 5.05 -0.37 -13.78
CA LEU A 92 4.37 0.07 -12.56
C LEU A 92 4.36 -1.03 -11.49
N VAL A 93 4.02 -2.28 -11.88
CA VAL A 93 4.10 -3.42 -10.96
C VAL A 93 5.53 -3.63 -10.49
N GLY A 94 6.51 -3.52 -11.39
CA GLY A 94 7.94 -3.59 -11.05
C GLY A 94 8.38 -2.50 -10.04
N LEU A 95 7.83 -1.29 -10.15
CA LEU A 95 8.05 -0.22 -9.18
C LEU A 95 7.53 -0.61 -7.78
N LEU A 96 6.31 -1.13 -7.71
CA LEU A 96 5.69 -1.58 -6.46
C LEU A 96 6.42 -2.78 -5.84
N LEU A 97 6.86 -3.73 -6.66
CA LEU A 97 7.66 -4.88 -6.21
C LEU A 97 9.01 -4.47 -5.62
N ARG A 98 9.70 -3.51 -6.23
CA ARG A 98 10.97 -3.00 -5.70
C ARG A 98 10.80 -2.33 -4.34
N ASP A 99 9.72 -1.58 -4.13
CA ASP A 99 9.43 -0.97 -2.84
C ASP A 99 9.06 -2.03 -1.80
N MET A 100 8.25 -3.02 -2.18
CA MET A 100 7.87 -4.15 -1.33
C MET A 100 9.08 -4.99 -0.92
N ALA A 101 10.04 -5.25 -1.81
CA ALA A 101 11.26 -5.98 -1.49
C ALA A 101 12.14 -5.25 -0.46
N ARG A 102 12.12 -3.90 -0.47
CA ARG A 102 12.84 -3.07 0.52
C ARG A 102 12.11 -2.95 1.86
N HIS A 103 10.79 -3.01 1.82
CA HIS A 103 9.90 -2.82 2.96
C HIS A 103 8.81 -3.90 2.96
N PRO A 104 9.18 -5.18 3.19
CA PRO A 104 8.20 -6.26 3.10
C PRO A 104 7.11 -6.07 4.16
N PRO A 105 5.83 -6.25 3.79
CA PRO A 105 4.74 -6.23 4.75
C PRO A 105 4.81 -7.45 5.66
N GLU A 106 4.49 -7.26 6.93
CA GLU A 106 4.37 -8.37 7.87
C GLU A 106 3.10 -9.17 7.59
N ARG A 107 3.25 -10.48 7.39
CA ARG A 107 2.13 -11.42 7.17
C ARG A 107 1.06 -11.32 8.26
N GLY A 108 1.48 -11.30 9.53
CA GLY A 108 0.58 -11.19 10.66
C GLY A 108 -0.23 -9.89 10.68
N GLY A 109 0.35 -8.77 10.23
CA GLY A 109 -0.35 -7.49 10.10
C GLY A 109 -1.42 -7.53 9.01
N LEU A 110 -1.09 -8.07 7.84
CA LEU A 110 -2.04 -8.24 6.72
C LEU A 110 -3.20 -9.17 7.10
N HIS A 111 -2.88 -10.30 7.71
CA HIS A 111 -3.92 -11.25 8.17
C HIS A 111 -4.88 -10.60 9.16
N ALA A 112 -4.35 -9.87 10.16
CA ALA A 112 -5.16 -9.15 11.13
C ALA A 112 -6.03 -8.06 10.47
N MET A 113 -5.49 -7.31 9.51
CA MET A 113 -6.24 -6.31 8.74
C MET A 113 -7.43 -6.93 8.01
N PHE A 114 -7.22 -8.03 7.28
CA PHE A 114 -8.31 -8.71 6.55
C PHE A 114 -9.34 -9.32 7.50
N ALA A 115 -8.92 -9.89 8.64
CA ALA A 115 -9.83 -10.41 9.66
C ALA A 115 -10.69 -9.28 10.25
N LEU A 116 -10.09 -8.17 10.64
CA LEU A 116 -10.81 -7.00 11.15
C LEU A 116 -11.79 -6.43 10.12
N GLY A 117 -11.43 -6.40 8.83
CA GLY A 117 -12.31 -5.94 7.77
C GLY A 117 -13.57 -6.80 7.61
N LYS A 118 -13.47 -8.11 7.87
CA LYS A 118 -14.64 -9.02 7.86
C LYS A 118 -15.57 -8.80 9.05
N GLU A 119 -15.03 -8.45 10.20
CA GLU A 119 -15.79 -8.33 11.45
C GLU A 119 -16.34 -6.91 11.69
N HIS A 120 -15.66 -5.88 11.13
CA HIS A 120 -15.96 -4.47 11.40
C HIS A 120 -16.22 -3.69 10.10
N PRO A 121 -17.48 -3.34 9.79
CA PRO A 121 -17.82 -2.61 8.55
C PRO A 121 -17.07 -1.28 8.38
N GLY A 122 -16.75 -0.57 9.48
CA GLY A 122 -15.95 0.65 9.46
C GLY A 122 -14.51 0.41 8.99
N VAL A 123 -13.91 -0.72 9.37
CA VAL A 123 -12.57 -1.12 8.89
C VAL A 123 -12.63 -1.48 7.40
N LEU A 124 -13.65 -2.23 6.97
CA LEU A 124 -13.84 -2.54 5.55
C LEU A 124 -14.00 -1.27 4.71
N ALA A 125 -14.81 -0.32 5.17
CA ALA A 125 -14.99 0.96 4.48
C ALA A 125 -13.67 1.75 4.38
N ALA A 126 -12.89 1.77 5.47
CA ALA A 126 -11.57 2.42 5.48
C ALA A 126 -10.57 1.70 4.56
N MET A 127 -10.61 0.34 4.47
CA MET A 127 -9.80 -0.43 3.51
C MET A 127 -10.13 -0.03 2.07
N LEU A 128 -11.40 0.00 1.71
CA LEU A 128 -11.84 0.40 0.36
C LEU A 128 -11.40 1.82 0.03
N ALA A 129 -11.59 2.77 0.95
CA ALA A 129 -11.15 4.15 0.77
C ALA A 129 -9.61 4.27 0.63
N GLY A 130 -8.86 3.48 1.40
CA GLY A 130 -7.41 3.39 1.30
C GLY A 130 -6.94 2.87 -0.06
N PHE A 131 -7.52 1.77 -0.53
CA PHE A 131 -7.21 1.21 -1.86
C PHE A 131 -7.55 2.18 -2.98
N GLU A 132 -8.72 2.83 -2.95
CA GLU A 132 -9.08 3.86 -3.92
C GLU A 132 -8.12 5.06 -3.88
N GLY A 133 -7.72 5.50 -2.69
CA GLY A 133 -6.75 6.59 -2.53
C GLY A 133 -5.41 6.25 -3.16
N PHE A 134 -4.88 5.07 -2.87
CA PHE A 134 -3.62 4.59 -3.43
C PHE A 134 -3.70 4.42 -4.96
N GLN A 135 -4.78 3.81 -5.47
CA GLN A 135 -5.00 3.67 -6.90
C GLN A 135 -5.06 5.03 -7.62
N ARG A 136 -5.70 6.05 -7.03
CA ARG A 136 -5.70 7.41 -7.60
C ARG A 136 -4.28 7.99 -7.67
N GLN A 137 -3.44 7.79 -6.65
CA GLN A 137 -2.05 8.25 -6.68
C GLN A 137 -1.24 7.53 -7.77
N LEU A 138 -1.44 6.22 -7.95
CA LEU A 138 -0.82 5.47 -9.04
C LEU A 138 -1.28 5.98 -10.41
N ALA A 139 -2.56 6.31 -10.58
CA ALA A 139 -3.06 6.89 -11.82
C ALA A 139 -2.41 8.25 -12.13
N VAL A 140 -2.16 9.09 -11.12
CA VAL A 140 -1.37 10.34 -11.28
C VAL A 140 0.05 10.03 -11.76
N THR A 141 0.69 9.03 -11.18
CA THR A 141 2.06 8.60 -11.56
C THR A 141 2.10 8.08 -12.99
N VAL A 142 1.11 7.26 -13.40
CA VAL A 142 1.00 6.77 -14.79
C VAL A 142 0.77 7.92 -15.75
N ALA A 143 -0.18 8.81 -15.47
CA ALA A 143 -0.50 9.97 -16.30
C ALA A 143 0.72 10.89 -16.52
N ALA A 144 1.52 11.10 -15.47
CA ALA A 144 2.77 11.87 -15.57
C ALA A 144 3.80 11.21 -16.50
N ARG A 145 3.79 9.87 -16.65
CA ARG A 145 4.66 9.14 -17.57
C ARG A 145 4.15 9.18 -19.01
N THR A 146 2.83 8.99 -19.20
CA THR A 146 2.22 8.82 -20.52
C THR A 146 1.86 10.15 -21.20
N GLY A 147 1.79 11.24 -20.42
CA GLY A 147 1.34 12.54 -20.89
C GLY A 147 -0.19 12.72 -20.88
N ASP A 148 -0.93 11.74 -20.32
CA ASP A 148 -2.37 11.78 -20.17
C ASP A 148 -2.81 12.60 -18.96
N GLN A 149 -4.13 12.71 -18.73
CA GLN A 149 -4.69 13.24 -17.49
C GLN A 149 -4.96 12.09 -16.50
N PRO A 150 -4.81 12.30 -15.18
CA PRO A 150 -5.04 11.23 -14.18
C PRO A 150 -6.45 10.63 -14.18
N GLN A 151 -7.45 11.38 -14.66
CA GLN A 151 -8.84 10.96 -14.78
C GLN A 151 -9.16 10.20 -16.07
N ASP A 152 -8.24 10.17 -17.04
CA ASP A 152 -8.43 9.45 -18.29
C ASP A 152 -8.53 7.93 -18.04
N GLU A 153 -9.15 7.23 -18.98
CA GLU A 153 -9.42 5.79 -18.84
C GLU A 153 -8.15 4.96 -18.69
N MET A 154 -7.14 5.24 -19.50
CA MET A 154 -5.92 4.45 -19.56
C MET A 154 -5.09 4.49 -18.27
N PRO A 155 -4.72 5.66 -17.68
CA PRO A 155 -4.02 5.72 -16.41
C PRO A 155 -4.79 5.04 -15.27
N ARG A 156 -6.11 5.20 -15.22
CA ARG A 156 -6.96 4.58 -14.20
C ARG A 156 -7.01 3.06 -14.35
N LEU A 157 -7.09 2.55 -15.59
CA LEU A 157 -7.12 1.13 -15.87
C LEU A 157 -5.79 0.47 -15.52
N ILE A 158 -4.67 1.07 -15.93
CA ILE A 158 -3.32 0.58 -15.59
C ILE A 158 -3.13 0.53 -14.07
N ALA A 159 -3.49 1.60 -13.36
CA ALA A 159 -3.41 1.64 -11.89
C ALA A 159 -4.30 0.57 -11.24
N GLY A 160 -5.52 0.37 -11.77
CA GLY A 160 -6.46 -0.66 -11.28
C GLY A 160 -5.94 -2.07 -11.48
N LEU A 161 -5.38 -2.37 -12.66
CA LEU A 161 -4.79 -3.67 -12.96
C LEU A 161 -3.54 -3.95 -12.11
N ALA A 162 -2.67 -2.95 -11.93
CA ALA A 162 -1.51 -3.08 -11.03
C ALA A 162 -1.95 -3.40 -9.60
N MET A 163 -2.98 -2.70 -9.09
CA MET A 163 -3.56 -2.97 -7.77
C MET A 163 -4.18 -4.36 -7.67
N ALA A 164 -4.88 -4.82 -8.71
CA ALA A 164 -5.46 -6.17 -8.73
C ALA A 164 -4.36 -7.25 -8.64
N VAL A 165 -3.27 -7.09 -9.38
CA VAL A 165 -2.11 -8.01 -9.36
C VAL A 165 -1.48 -8.04 -7.98
N VAL A 166 -1.16 -6.87 -7.41
CA VAL A 166 -0.53 -6.77 -6.08
C VAL A 166 -1.45 -7.36 -5.01
N ARG A 167 -2.74 -7.02 -5.02
CA ARG A 167 -3.72 -7.55 -4.06
C ARG A 167 -3.81 -9.07 -4.13
N THR A 168 -3.92 -9.65 -5.33
CA THR A 168 -3.97 -11.11 -5.51
C THR A 168 -2.71 -11.78 -4.95
N GLY A 169 -1.53 -11.21 -5.22
CA GLY A 169 -0.29 -11.70 -4.64
C GLY A 169 -0.29 -11.63 -3.11
N MET A 170 -0.76 -10.50 -2.54
CA MET A 170 -0.84 -10.32 -1.09
C MET A 170 -1.84 -11.26 -0.40
N GLU A 171 -3.01 -11.47 -1.00
CA GLU A 171 -3.98 -12.46 -0.51
C GLU A 171 -3.37 -13.87 -0.45
N ASN A 172 -2.66 -14.28 -1.51
CA ASN A 172 -1.95 -15.56 -1.55
C ASN A 172 -0.79 -15.62 -0.55
N PHE A 173 -0.07 -14.52 -0.34
CA PHE A 173 0.98 -14.42 0.67
C PHE A 173 0.44 -14.64 2.08
N THR A 174 -0.77 -14.15 2.43
CA THR A 174 -1.33 -14.34 3.78
C THR A 174 -1.61 -15.79 4.12
N THR A 175 -1.83 -16.65 3.12
CA THR A 175 -2.13 -18.08 3.28
C THR A 175 -0.97 -19.00 2.89
N GLY A 176 0.10 -18.44 2.34
CA GLY A 176 1.27 -19.18 1.88
C GLY A 176 2.28 -19.50 2.99
N GLU A 177 3.32 -20.24 2.68
CA GLU A 177 4.36 -20.67 3.63
C GLU A 177 5.63 -19.82 3.56
N ASP A 178 5.92 -19.21 2.39
CA ASP A 178 7.13 -18.43 2.14
C ASP A 178 7.00 -17.01 2.73
N ASP A 179 7.99 -16.57 3.49
CA ASP A 179 7.99 -15.25 4.17
C ASP A 179 8.26 -14.07 3.25
N ASP A 180 8.68 -14.31 2.00
CA ASP A 180 8.86 -13.27 1.00
C ASP A 180 7.56 -13.05 0.21
N PRO A 181 6.96 -11.83 0.22
CA PRO A 181 5.75 -11.52 -0.56
C PRO A 181 6.00 -11.41 -2.07
N VAL A 182 7.24 -11.10 -2.49
CA VAL A 182 7.57 -10.81 -3.89
C VAL A 182 7.20 -11.96 -4.83
N PRO A 183 7.58 -13.24 -4.57
CA PRO A 183 7.24 -14.35 -5.45
C PRO A 183 5.73 -14.55 -5.66
N TYR A 184 4.91 -14.17 -4.68
CA TYR A 184 3.45 -14.28 -4.80
C TYR A 184 2.88 -13.25 -5.79
N VAL A 185 3.42 -12.03 -5.78
CA VAL A 185 3.03 -10.99 -6.75
C VAL A 185 3.58 -11.31 -8.14
N GLU A 186 4.80 -11.83 -8.27
CA GLU A 186 5.37 -12.28 -9.55
C GLU A 186 4.55 -13.39 -10.20
N ARG A 187 4.02 -14.33 -9.42
CA ARG A 187 3.07 -15.34 -9.93
C ARG A 187 1.78 -14.71 -10.46
N ALA A 188 1.25 -13.70 -9.77
CA ALA A 188 0.07 -12.97 -10.23
C ALA A 188 0.36 -12.21 -11.54
N VAL A 189 1.55 -11.62 -11.71
CA VAL A 189 2.01 -11.02 -12.99
C VAL A 189 2.06 -12.07 -14.10
N THR A 190 2.61 -13.24 -13.81
CA THR A 190 2.68 -14.35 -14.78
C THR A 190 1.28 -14.78 -15.23
N THR A 191 0.34 -14.87 -14.29
CA THR A 191 -1.06 -15.18 -14.59
C THR A 191 -1.70 -14.10 -15.45
N LEU A 192 -1.49 -12.81 -15.13
CA LEU A 192 -1.99 -11.71 -15.95
C LEU A 192 -1.45 -11.79 -17.38
N ARG A 193 -0.15 -12.01 -17.54
CA ARG A 193 0.46 -12.17 -18.89
C ARG A 193 -0.18 -13.32 -19.67
N ALA A 194 -0.43 -14.47 -19.02
CA ALA A 194 -1.07 -15.60 -19.65
C ALA A 194 -2.54 -15.32 -20.06
N LEU A 195 -3.25 -14.49 -19.31
CA LEU A 195 -4.61 -14.05 -19.66
C LEU A 195 -4.64 -13.11 -20.87
N LEU A 196 -3.58 -12.31 -21.08
CA LEU A 196 -3.47 -11.33 -22.15
C LEU A 196 -2.75 -11.90 -23.41
N ALA A 197 -2.01 -12.99 -23.27
CA ALA A 197 -1.36 -13.67 -24.38
C ALA A 197 -2.41 -14.41 -25.23
N ARG A 198 -2.77 -13.84 -26.39
CA ARG A 198 -3.56 -14.47 -27.43
C ARG A 198 -2.72 -14.68 -28.68
#